data_b751a410322fbdc4a1a1db43a4d41c4a
#
_entry.id   b751a410322fbdc4a1a1db43a4d41c4a
#
_cell.length_a   1.000
_cell.length_b   1.000
_cell.length_c   1.000
_cell.angle_alpha   90.00
_cell.angle_beta   90.00
_cell.angle_gamma   90.00
#
_symmetry.space_group_name_H-M   'P 1'
#
loop_
_entity.id
_entity.type
_entity.pdbx_description
1 polymer ?
#
loop_
_entity_poly.entity_id
_entity_poly.type
_entity_poly.pdbx_seq_one_letter_code
_entity_poly.pdbx_strand_id
1 'polypeptide(L)'
;MELNKDELTKFMTMEKEIKEKLKKELKEELKQELLEELKPRQQISFWNKNTPLIKELYQKLEAKGYYGHSTTQAMFVPYLKVKFNLSNILNITEEEYLQEKEFIYNYIDALPPKEPIIRNQNGLPIRGD
;
A
#
# COMPACT_ATOMS: atom_id res chain seq x y z
N MET A 1 53.85 -21.66 22.18
CA MET A 1 54.05 -20.24 22.38
C MET A 1 52.95 -19.69 23.26
N GLU A 2 53.26 -19.35 24.47
CA GLU A 2 52.28 -18.78 25.37
C GLU A 2 52.14 -17.29 25.13
N LEU A 3 50.94 -16.82 24.91
CA LEU A 3 50.63 -15.41 24.86
C LEU A 3 50.75 -14.85 26.27
N ASN A 4 51.40 -13.71 26.43
CA ASN A 4 51.45 -13.07 27.75
C ASN A 4 50.06 -12.51 28.10
N LYS A 5 49.90 -12.11 29.36
CA LYS A 5 48.58 -11.64 29.85
C LYS A 5 48.09 -10.39 29.10
N ASP A 6 49.04 -9.52 28.72
CA ASP A 6 48.68 -8.29 28.00
C ASP A 6 48.19 -8.57 26.57
N GLU A 7 48.81 -9.52 25.89
CA GLU A 7 48.41 -9.93 24.55
C GLU A 7 47.06 -10.64 24.57
N LEU A 8 46.84 -11.49 25.58
CA LEU A 8 45.56 -12.18 25.75
C LEU A 8 44.46 -11.18 26.06
N THR A 9 44.69 -10.25 26.94
CA THR A 9 43.73 -9.18 27.28
C THR A 9 43.42 -8.33 26.08
N LYS A 10 44.43 -7.96 25.30
CA LYS A 10 44.28 -7.19 24.08
C LYS A 10 43.42 -7.94 23.04
N PHE A 11 43.67 -9.23 22.89
CA PHE A 11 42.90 -10.10 21.99
C PHE A 11 41.45 -10.21 22.42
N MET A 12 41.21 -10.40 23.69
CA MET A 12 39.84 -10.50 24.26
C MET A 12 39.10 -9.17 24.14
N THR A 13 39.76 -8.06 24.29
CA THR A 13 39.19 -6.72 24.14
C THR A 13 38.76 -6.47 22.70
N MET A 14 39.63 -6.85 21.74
CA MET A 14 39.33 -6.73 20.31
C MET A 14 38.12 -7.60 19.94
N GLU A 15 38.09 -8.81 20.40
CA GLU A 15 36.96 -9.74 20.15
C GLU A 15 35.65 -9.19 20.72
N LYS A 16 35.70 -8.59 21.91
CA LYS A 16 34.56 -7.97 22.56
C LYS A 16 34.07 -6.76 21.79
N GLU A 17 34.99 -5.90 21.31
CA GLU A 17 34.62 -4.75 20.49
C GLU A 17 33.99 -5.14 19.19
N ILE A 18 34.49 -6.19 18.53
CA ILE A 18 33.91 -6.72 17.30
C ILE A 18 32.50 -7.26 17.55
N LYS A 19 32.29 -7.99 18.64
CA LYS A 19 30.98 -8.51 19.01
C LYS A 19 29.99 -7.39 19.29
N GLU A 20 30.39 -6.37 20.02
CA GLU A 20 29.54 -5.21 20.32
C GLU A 20 29.18 -4.44 19.05
N LYS A 21 30.14 -4.27 18.16
CA LYS A 21 29.89 -3.60 16.87
C LYS A 21 28.93 -4.39 16.01
N LEU A 22 29.07 -5.70 15.92
CA LEU A 22 28.15 -6.58 15.18
C LEU A 22 26.75 -6.56 15.77
N LYS A 23 26.62 -6.59 17.10
CA LYS A 23 25.34 -6.49 17.78
C LYS A 23 24.65 -5.16 17.48
N LYS A 24 25.40 -4.07 17.45
CA LYS A 24 24.88 -2.74 17.16
C LYS A 24 24.39 -2.63 15.71
N GLU A 25 25.16 -3.16 14.77
CA GLU A 25 24.78 -3.19 13.35
C GLU A 25 23.52 -4.04 13.14
N LEU A 26 23.45 -5.21 13.77
CA LEU A 26 22.26 -6.07 13.70
C LEU A 26 21.01 -5.39 14.30
N LYS A 27 21.16 -4.67 15.39
CA LYS A 27 20.06 -3.92 16.00
C LYS A 27 19.56 -2.81 15.08
N GLU A 28 20.46 -2.11 14.41
CA GLU A 28 20.11 -1.05 13.47
C GLU A 28 19.40 -1.62 12.25
N GLU A 29 19.88 -2.74 11.69
CA GLU A 29 19.25 -3.41 10.56
C GLU A 29 17.84 -3.89 10.92
N LEU A 30 17.68 -4.55 12.08
CA LEU A 30 16.38 -4.99 12.56
C LEU A 30 15.44 -3.82 12.80
N LYS A 31 15.95 -2.72 13.32
CA LYS A 31 15.18 -1.51 13.55
C LYS A 31 14.70 -0.91 12.22
N GLN A 32 15.55 -0.88 11.21
CA GLN A 32 15.19 -0.41 9.88
C GLN A 32 14.16 -1.32 9.21
N GLU A 33 14.33 -2.64 9.30
CA GLU A 33 13.36 -3.60 8.79
C GLU A 33 11.99 -3.43 9.46
N LEU A 34 11.98 -3.27 10.79
CA LEU A 34 10.75 -3.01 11.54
C LEU A 34 10.11 -1.70 11.14
N LEU A 35 10.91 -0.65 10.91
CA LEU A 35 10.41 0.64 10.44
C LEU A 35 9.83 0.53 9.03
N GLU A 36 10.44 -0.25 8.15
CA GLU A 36 9.91 -0.50 6.80
C GLU A 36 8.61 -1.31 6.86
N GLU A 37 8.52 -2.31 7.72
CA GLU A 37 7.28 -3.06 7.93
C GLU A 37 6.17 -2.19 8.53
N LEU A 38 6.53 -1.26 9.40
CA LEU A 38 5.57 -0.34 10.03
C LEU A 38 5.18 0.81 9.10
N LYS A 39 6.02 1.17 8.14
CA LYS A 39 5.73 2.23 7.17
C LYS A 39 4.38 2.05 6.48
N PRO A 40 3.98 0.84 5.99
CA PRO A 40 2.67 0.66 5.38
C PRO A 40 1.51 0.94 6.33
N ARG A 41 1.71 0.84 7.64
CA ARG A 41 0.68 1.15 8.65
C ARG A 41 0.58 2.64 8.96
N GLN A 42 1.67 3.38 8.77
CA GLN A 42 1.73 4.82 9.03
C GLN A 42 1.52 5.64 7.76
N GLN A 43 1.85 5.08 6.61
CA GLN A 43 1.64 5.73 5.32
C GLN A 43 0.23 5.44 4.81
N ILE A 44 -0.37 6.47 4.22
CA ILE A 44 -1.64 6.32 3.54
C ILE A 44 -1.43 5.40 2.34
N SER A 45 -2.20 4.32 2.26
CA SER A 45 -2.14 3.39 1.14
C SER A 45 -2.44 4.11 -0.17
N PHE A 46 -1.87 3.63 -1.28
CA PHE A 46 -2.24 4.11 -2.60
C PHE A 46 -3.76 3.96 -2.81
N TRP A 47 -4.35 2.85 -2.39
CA TRP A 47 -5.80 2.64 -2.49
C TRP A 47 -6.52 3.43 -1.41
N ASN A 48 -6.84 4.67 -1.74
CA ASN A 48 -7.39 5.65 -0.81
C ASN A 48 -8.31 6.60 -1.59
N LYS A 49 -9.43 6.94 -1.01
CA LYS A 49 -10.40 7.86 -1.63
C LYS A 49 -9.81 9.22 -1.99
N ASN A 50 -8.71 9.62 -1.35
CA ASN A 50 -8.05 10.89 -1.60
C ASN A 50 -6.97 10.80 -2.68
N THR A 51 -6.60 9.60 -3.10
CA THR A 51 -5.64 9.40 -4.19
C THR A 51 -6.25 9.87 -5.51
N PRO A 52 -5.57 10.73 -6.28
CA PRO A 52 -6.15 11.27 -7.53
C PRO A 52 -6.63 10.20 -8.51
N LEU A 53 -5.88 9.11 -8.66
CA LEU A 53 -6.26 8.01 -9.56
C LEU A 53 -7.52 7.28 -9.07
N ILE A 54 -7.68 7.13 -7.78
CA ILE A 54 -8.86 6.47 -7.20
C ILE A 54 -10.07 7.42 -7.26
N LYS A 55 -9.86 8.71 -7.03
CA LYS A 55 -10.91 9.70 -7.24
C LYS A 55 -11.42 9.70 -8.67
N GLU A 56 -10.51 9.64 -9.63
CA GLU A 56 -10.84 9.59 -11.06
C GLU A 56 -11.69 8.36 -11.37
N LEU A 57 -11.30 7.20 -10.83
CA LEU A 57 -12.07 5.96 -10.98
C LEU A 57 -13.50 6.11 -10.44
N TYR A 58 -13.64 6.66 -9.25
CA TYR A 58 -14.96 6.88 -8.64
C TYR A 58 -15.79 7.87 -9.46
N GLN A 59 -15.18 8.97 -9.90
CA GLN A 59 -15.87 9.97 -10.71
C GLN A 59 -16.33 9.41 -12.05
N LYS A 60 -15.51 8.55 -12.66
CA LYS A 60 -15.86 7.91 -13.92
C LYS A 60 -17.07 6.99 -13.78
N LEU A 61 -17.13 6.25 -12.68
CA LEU A 61 -18.29 5.41 -12.36
C LEU A 61 -19.54 6.25 -12.07
N GLU A 62 -19.40 7.31 -11.31
CA GLU A 62 -20.50 8.19 -10.96
C GLU A 62 -21.06 8.93 -12.19
N ALA A 63 -20.21 9.29 -13.12
CA ALA A 63 -20.63 9.89 -14.38
C ALA A 63 -21.51 8.94 -15.21
N LYS A 64 -21.35 7.62 -15.02
CA LYS A 64 -22.18 6.60 -15.66
C LYS A 64 -23.42 6.24 -14.84
N GLY A 65 -23.56 6.81 -13.63
CA GLY A 65 -24.70 6.56 -12.76
C GLY A 65 -24.49 5.43 -11.76
N TYR A 66 -23.25 5.02 -11.51
CA TYR A 66 -22.90 3.99 -10.54
C TYR A 66 -22.23 4.62 -9.33
N TYR A 67 -22.52 4.09 -8.14
CA TYR A 67 -21.83 4.54 -6.92
C TYR A 67 -20.37 4.13 -7.00
N GLY A 68 -19.45 5.11 -6.93
CA GLY A 68 -18.02 4.87 -7.13
C GLY A 68 -17.45 3.85 -6.17
N HIS A 69 -17.62 4.07 -4.86
CA HIS A 69 -17.06 3.19 -3.83
C HIS A 69 -17.70 1.80 -3.87
N SER A 70 -19.03 1.73 -3.83
CA SER A 70 -19.76 0.46 -3.79
C SER A 70 -19.50 -0.41 -5.02
N THR A 71 -19.53 0.21 -6.19
CA THR A 71 -19.28 -0.50 -7.45
C THR A 71 -17.85 -1.00 -7.53
N THR A 72 -16.89 -0.17 -7.12
CA THR A 72 -15.48 -0.53 -7.09
C THR A 72 -15.24 -1.70 -6.13
N GLN A 73 -15.83 -1.67 -4.95
CA GLN A 73 -15.70 -2.75 -3.97
C GLN A 73 -16.34 -4.06 -4.46
N ALA A 74 -17.41 -3.97 -5.21
CA ALA A 74 -18.11 -5.17 -5.72
C ALA A 74 -17.44 -5.77 -6.96
N MET A 75 -16.92 -4.93 -7.86
CA MET A 75 -16.43 -5.37 -9.17
C MET A 75 -14.90 -5.45 -9.26
N PHE A 76 -14.22 -4.39 -8.90
CA PHE A 76 -12.78 -4.27 -9.20
C PHE A 76 -11.89 -4.77 -8.05
N VAL A 77 -12.29 -4.56 -6.81
CA VAL A 77 -11.50 -5.00 -5.67
C VAL A 77 -11.30 -6.52 -5.66
N PRO A 78 -12.34 -7.35 -5.82
CA PRO A 78 -12.12 -8.80 -5.88
C PRO A 78 -11.22 -9.22 -7.04
N TYR A 79 -11.39 -8.61 -8.20
CA TYR A 79 -10.58 -8.88 -9.38
C TYR A 79 -9.10 -8.58 -9.12
N LEU A 80 -8.80 -7.38 -8.59
CA LEU A 80 -7.43 -6.96 -8.30
C LEU A 80 -6.78 -7.81 -7.22
N LYS A 81 -7.54 -8.17 -6.20
CA LYS A 81 -7.04 -9.04 -5.13
C LYS A 81 -6.64 -10.41 -5.65
N VAL A 82 -7.42 -10.98 -6.54
CA VAL A 82 -7.10 -12.27 -7.15
C VAL A 82 -5.90 -12.14 -8.09
N LYS A 83 -5.90 -11.13 -8.94
CA LYS A 83 -4.86 -10.93 -9.94
C LYS A 83 -3.47 -10.76 -9.32
N PHE A 84 -3.36 -9.97 -8.27
CA PHE A 84 -2.09 -9.67 -7.61
C PHE A 84 -1.88 -10.45 -6.31
N ASN A 85 -2.75 -11.42 -6.04
CA ASN A 85 -2.68 -12.25 -4.83
C ASN A 85 -2.62 -11.41 -3.55
N LEU A 86 -3.53 -10.45 -3.44
CA LEU A 86 -3.60 -9.56 -2.29
C LEU A 86 -4.64 -10.07 -1.28
N SER A 87 -4.26 -10.10 -0.01
CA SER A 87 -5.20 -10.38 1.07
C SER A 87 -6.09 -9.16 1.37
N ASN A 88 -5.57 -7.96 1.08
CA ASN A 88 -6.27 -6.71 1.30
C ASN A 88 -5.94 -5.75 0.15
N ILE A 89 -6.96 -5.09 -0.40
CA ILE A 89 -6.78 -4.13 -1.49
C ILE A 89 -5.87 -2.97 -1.10
N LEU A 90 -5.77 -2.65 0.18
CA LEU A 90 -4.88 -1.58 0.66
C LEU A 90 -3.40 -1.87 0.39
N ASN A 91 -3.06 -3.12 0.09
CA ASN A 91 -1.70 -3.52 -0.24
C ASN A 91 -1.35 -3.35 -1.72
N ILE A 92 -2.31 -2.95 -2.56
CA ILE A 92 -2.03 -2.71 -3.97
C ILE A 92 -1.10 -1.52 -4.14
N THR A 93 -0.15 -1.63 -5.08
CA THR A 93 0.74 -0.53 -5.43
C THR A 93 0.17 0.26 -6.61
N GLU A 94 0.66 1.49 -6.78
CA GLU A 94 0.30 2.32 -7.94
C GLU A 94 0.64 1.62 -9.25
N GLU A 95 1.81 0.98 -9.32
CA GLU A 95 2.25 0.26 -10.51
C GLU A 95 1.30 -0.88 -10.87
N GLU A 96 0.87 -1.65 -9.87
CA GLU A 96 -0.10 -2.72 -10.07
C GLU A 96 -1.43 -2.19 -10.59
N TYR A 97 -1.92 -1.11 -9.99
CA TYR A 97 -3.15 -0.46 -10.44
C TYR A 97 -3.03 0.03 -11.88
N LEU A 98 -1.92 0.67 -12.23
CA LEU A 98 -1.71 1.20 -13.56
C LEU A 98 -1.67 0.10 -14.63
N GLN A 99 -1.20 -1.09 -14.29
CA GLN A 99 -1.23 -2.23 -15.21
C GLN A 99 -2.66 -2.61 -15.60
N GLU A 100 -3.62 -2.40 -14.73
CA GLU A 100 -5.01 -2.79 -14.94
C GLU A 100 -5.94 -1.61 -15.24
N LYS A 101 -5.43 -0.39 -15.18
CA LYS A 101 -6.22 0.83 -15.36
C LYS A 101 -6.97 0.84 -16.70
N GLU A 102 -6.31 0.47 -17.78
CA GLU A 102 -6.92 0.45 -19.11
C GLU A 102 -8.08 -0.55 -19.17
N PHE A 103 -7.87 -1.74 -18.63
CA PHE A 103 -8.91 -2.76 -18.56
C PHE A 103 -10.11 -2.27 -17.74
N ILE A 104 -9.85 -1.67 -16.58
CA ILE A 104 -10.89 -1.16 -15.69
C ILE A 104 -11.69 -0.06 -16.40
N TYR A 105 -11.02 0.87 -17.03
CA TYR A 105 -11.69 1.99 -17.72
C TYR A 105 -12.50 1.52 -18.92
N ASN A 106 -11.98 0.58 -19.70
CA ASN A 106 -12.72 -0.02 -20.81
C ASN A 106 -13.96 -0.76 -20.31
N TYR A 107 -13.85 -1.44 -19.16
CA TYR A 107 -14.98 -2.11 -18.55
C TYR A 107 -16.07 -1.10 -18.14
N ILE A 108 -15.68 0.00 -17.52
CA ILE A 108 -16.60 1.07 -17.13
C ILE A 108 -17.28 1.67 -18.36
N ASP A 109 -16.51 1.94 -19.42
CA ASP A 109 -17.06 2.50 -20.66
C ASP A 109 -18.07 1.56 -21.31
N ALA A 110 -17.92 0.26 -21.13
CA ALA A 110 -18.83 -0.74 -21.66
C ALA A 110 -20.09 -0.95 -20.78
N LEU A 111 -20.11 -0.41 -19.56
CA LEU A 111 -21.28 -0.52 -18.70
C LEU A 111 -22.46 0.25 -19.27
N PRO A 112 -23.70 -0.28 -19.12
CA PRO A 112 -24.88 0.45 -19.56
C PRO A 112 -25.01 1.75 -18.76
N PRO A 113 -25.24 2.89 -19.44
CA PRO A 113 -25.35 4.17 -18.73
C PRO A 113 -26.62 4.22 -17.89
N LYS A 114 -26.47 4.80 -16.70
CA LYS A 114 -27.57 5.12 -15.80
C LYS A 114 -27.62 6.62 -15.61
N GLU A 115 -28.61 7.08 -14.86
CA GLU A 115 -28.68 8.50 -14.51
C GLU A 115 -27.48 8.90 -13.66
N PRO A 116 -26.73 9.98 -14.03
CA PRO A 116 -25.56 10.38 -13.26
C PRO A 116 -25.88 10.68 -11.80
N ILE A 117 -24.95 10.30 -10.91
CA ILE A 117 -25.10 10.54 -9.48
C ILE A 117 -24.65 11.97 -9.17
N ILE A 118 -25.57 12.74 -8.60
CA ILE A 118 -25.31 14.11 -8.15
C ILE A 118 -25.21 14.10 -6.64
N ARG A 119 -24.14 14.68 -6.09
CA ARG A 119 -23.95 14.75 -4.65
C ARG A 119 -24.32 16.15 -4.15
N ASN A 120 -24.98 16.22 -2.98
CA ASN A 120 -25.30 17.48 -2.33
C ASN A 120 -24.06 18.08 -1.64
N GLN A 121 -24.23 19.21 -0.97
CA GLN A 121 -23.15 19.91 -0.26
C GLN A 121 -22.49 19.07 0.84
N ASN A 122 -23.20 18.09 1.39
CA ASN A 122 -22.68 17.19 2.41
C ASN A 122 -22.02 15.94 1.83
N GLY A 123 -21.93 15.85 0.50
CA GLY A 123 -21.38 14.70 -0.18
C GLY A 123 -22.32 13.51 -0.26
N LEU A 124 -23.59 13.69 0.11
CA LEU A 124 -24.60 12.64 0.03
C LEU A 124 -25.20 12.63 -1.38
N PRO A 125 -25.48 11.42 -1.94
CA PRO A 125 -26.09 11.35 -3.26
C PRO A 125 -27.52 11.89 -3.23
N ILE A 126 -27.82 12.75 -4.21
CA ILE A 126 -29.18 13.23 -4.42
C ILE A 126 -29.83 12.30 -5.42
N ARG A 127 -30.94 11.64 -4.99
CA ARG A 127 -31.75 10.85 -5.88
C ARG A 127 -32.90 11.72 -6.38
N GLY A 128 -32.93 11.95 -7.70
CA GLY A 128 -34.10 12.54 -8.33
C GLY A 128 -35.18 11.48 -8.35
N ASP A 129 -36.27 11.75 -7.75
CA ASP A 129 -37.46 10.91 -7.85
C ASP A 129 -38.21 11.13 -9.18
#